data_2f24756d44c33e633c7401e2333f83f7
#
_entry.id   2f24756d44c33e633c7401e2333f83f7
#
_cell.length_a   1.000
_cell.length_b   1.000
_cell.length_c   1.000
_cell.angle_alpha   90.00
_cell.angle_beta   90.00
_cell.angle_gamma   90.00
#
_symmetry.space_group_name_H-M   'P 1'
#
loop_
_entity.id
_entity.type
_entity.pdbx_description
1 polymer ?
#
loop_
_entity_poly.entity_id
_entity_poly.type
_entity_poly.pdbx_seq_one_letter_code
_entity_poly.pdbx_strand_id
1 'polypeptide(L)'
;YSPTHTIDETRPSEGHAIVGYEGRGTTPDRDFQLFYTLGSDDVGLSMLSYRSGEEDGYFLLMVSPKTEFTPEEILPKDVVFVVDTSGSMQDDGKLAQAQNALTFCLQNLRVGDRFNVVSFSTGVRSFREEGLAEVSDTNVAAAKEMVAGFSASGGTAIDEALTTSLGLLEPTEGRVG
;
A
#
# COMPACT_ATOMS: atom_id res chain seq x y z
N TYR A 1 -3.08 21.82 3.60
CA TYR A 1 -2.34 21.83 2.34
C TYR A 1 -3.09 22.61 1.26
N SER A 2 -2.37 23.04 0.23
CA SER A 2 -2.98 23.64 -0.96
C SER A 2 -2.62 22.82 -2.20
N PRO A 3 -3.60 22.38 -3.02
CA PRO A 3 -3.33 21.67 -4.27
C PRO A 3 -2.95 22.61 -5.41
N THR A 4 -3.19 23.92 -5.25
CA THR A 4 -3.03 24.90 -6.30
C THR A 4 -1.79 25.78 -6.13
N HIS A 5 -1.27 25.92 -4.90
CA HIS A 5 -0.14 26.82 -4.57
C HIS A 5 0.79 26.19 -3.55
N THR A 6 2.07 26.52 -3.62
CA THR A 6 3.01 26.22 -2.57
C THR A 6 2.74 27.19 -1.42
N ILE A 7 2.57 26.68 -0.21
CA ILE A 7 2.26 27.46 0.98
C ILE A 7 3.38 27.36 2.01
N ASP A 8 3.57 28.43 2.77
CA ASP A 8 4.37 28.45 3.99
C ASP A 8 3.43 28.31 5.19
N GLU A 9 3.75 27.39 6.10
CA GLU A 9 2.94 27.12 7.28
C GLU A 9 3.74 27.36 8.55
N THR A 10 3.13 28.07 9.51
CA THR A 10 3.66 28.26 10.85
C THR A 10 2.58 27.92 11.87
N ARG A 11 2.92 27.11 12.87
CA ARG A 11 2.00 26.71 13.96
C ARG A 11 2.46 27.31 15.30
N PRO A 12 1.95 28.48 15.67
CA PRO A 12 2.29 29.10 16.96
C PRO A 12 1.76 28.32 18.17
N SER A 13 0.66 27.59 18.02
CA SER A 13 0.07 26.73 19.05
C SER A 13 -0.78 25.62 18.41
N GLU A 14 -1.19 24.62 19.20
CA GLU A 14 -1.96 23.46 18.75
C GLU A 14 -3.24 23.81 17.99
N GLY A 15 -3.96 24.83 18.41
CA GLY A 15 -5.19 25.30 17.74
C GLY A 15 -5.01 26.47 16.78
N HIS A 16 -3.77 26.84 16.42
CA HIS A 16 -3.49 28.03 15.62
C HIS A 16 -2.43 27.76 14.56
N ALA A 17 -2.82 27.87 13.29
CA ALA A 17 -1.93 27.84 12.15
C ALA A 17 -2.01 29.14 11.35
N ILE A 18 -0.87 29.62 10.89
CA ILE A 18 -0.75 30.76 9.97
C ILE A 18 -0.23 30.17 8.65
N VAL A 19 -0.98 30.41 7.59
CA VAL A 19 -0.63 29.94 6.24
C VAL A 19 -0.36 31.16 5.38
N GLY A 20 0.83 31.21 4.77
CA GLY A 20 1.24 32.24 3.82
C GLY A 20 1.41 31.69 2.42
N TYR A 21 1.13 32.52 1.44
CA TYR A 21 1.45 32.28 0.04
C TYR A 21 2.09 33.55 -0.55
N GLU A 22 3.25 33.43 -1.16
CA GLU A 22 3.91 34.52 -1.88
C GLU A 22 4.18 34.10 -3.32
N GLY A 23 3.58 34.80 -4.29
CA GLY A 23 3.88 34.69 -5.71
C GLY A 23 4.63 35.92 -6.23
N ARG A 24 5.88 35.76 -6.67
CA ARG A 24 6.64 36.85 -7.30
C ARG A 24 6.40 36.89 -8.79
N GLY A 25 5.85 38.01 -9.29
CA GLY A 25 5.77 38.30 -10.73
C GLY A 25 4.76 37.46 -11.52
N THR A 26 3.84 36.80 -10.85
CA THR A 26 2.76 36.03 -11.48
C THR A 26 1.44 36.77 -11.40
N THR A 27 0.72 36.88 -12.54
CA THR A 27 -0.68 37.24 -12.48
C THR A 27 -1.47 36.08 -11.87
N PRO A 28 -2.43 36.33 -10.97
CA PRO A 28 -3.28 35.25 -10.46
C PRO A 28 -4.02 34.56 -11.62
N ASP A 29 -3.64 33.33 -11.91
CA ASP A 29 -4.18 32.53 -13.02
C ASP A 29 -5.13 31.42 -12.56
N ARG A 30 -5.21 31.22 -11.24
CA ARG A 30 -6.05 30.20 -10.60
C ARG A 30 -6.43 30.62 -9.18
N ASP A 31 -7.52 30.05 -8.67
CA ASP A 31 -7.99 30.27 -7.30
C ASP A 31 -7.02 29.68 -6.29
N PHE A 32 -6.81 30.40 -5.18
CA PHE A 32 -6.12 29.86 -4.01
C PHE A 32 -7.07 28.94 -3.25
N GLN A 33 -6.71 27.67 -3.13
CA GLN A 33 -7.47 26.66 -2.40
C GLN A 33 -6.66 26.20 -1.20
N LEU A 34 -7.24 26.26 -0.02
CA LEU A 34 -6.63 25.76 1.22
C LEU A 34 -7.54 24.73 1.87
N PHE A 35 -7.00 23.53 2.07
CA PHE A 35 -7.65 22.46 2.82
C PHE A 35 -7.01 22.32 4.18
N TYR A 36 -7.83 22.27 5.22
CA TYR A 36 -7.37 22.04 6.59
C TYR A 36 -8.38 21.18 7.35
N THR A 37 -7.90 20.44 8.32
CA THR A 37 -8.72 19.61 9.21
C THR A 37 -8.65 20.16 10.62
N LEU A 38 -9.77 20.18 11.31
CA LEU A 38 -9.87 20.52 12.71
C LEU A 38 -10.11 19.24 13.51
N GLY A 39 -9.24 18.97 14.48
CA GLY A 39 -9.38 17.82 15.37
C GLY A 39 -8.04 17.12 15.60
N SER A 40 -7.96 16.39 16.72
CA SER A 40 -6.84 15.54 17.11
C SER A 40 -7.14 14.04 16.90
N ASP A 41 -8.25 13.72 16.25
CA ASP A 41 -8.70 12.35 16.07
C ASP A 41 -7.93 11.65 14.94
N ASP A 42 -7.82 10.34 15.03
CA ASP A 42 -7.09 9.49 14.07
C ASP A 42 -7.64 9.59 12.64
N VAL A 43 -8.87 10.08 12.48
CA VAL A 43 -9.52 10.34 11.19
C VAL A 43 -10.18 11.72 11.21
N GLY A 44 -9.67 12.63 10.40
CA GLY A 44 -10.32 13.91 10.16
C GLY A 44 -11.52 13.74 9.25
N LEU A 45 -12.70 14.14 9.71
CA LEU A 45 -13.92 14.18 8.91
C LEU A 45 -14.38 15.64 8.75
N SER A 46 -14.57 16.09 7.53
CA SER A 46 -15.15 17.39 7.22
C SER A 46 -16.26 17.23 6.20
N MET A 47 -17.43 17.78 6.51
CA MET A 47 -18.59 17.72 5.64
C MET A 47 -19.09 19.12 5.31
N LEU A 48 -19.21 19.41 4.04
CA LEU A 48 -19.90 20.59 3.53
C LEU A 48 -21.21 20.15 2.90
N SER A 49 -22.31 20.81 3.26
CA SER A 49 -23.60 20.54 2.65
C SER A 49 -24.16 21.83 2.01
N TYR A 50 -24.83 21.66 0.89
CA TYR A 50 -25.50 22.75 0.19
C TYR A 50 -26.87 22.29 -0.30
N ARG A 51 -27.87 23.13 -0.10
CA ARG A 51 -29.23 22.96 -0.63
C ARG A 51 -29.79 24.30 -1.09
N SER A 52 -30.36 24.33 -2.28
CA SER A 52 -31.03 25.52 -2.80
C SER A 52 -32.53 25.28 -2.87
N GLY A 53 -33.29 26.06 -2.11
CA GLY A 53 -34.76 25.96 -2.10
C GLY A 53 -35.27 24.58 -1.71
N GLU A 54 -36.23 24.04 -2.53
CA GLU A 54 -36.83 22.71 -2.34
C GLU A 54 -36.14 21.60 -3.16
N GLU A 55 -35.05 21.91 -3.85
CA GLU A 55 -34.29 20.92 -4.61
C GLU A 55 -33.53 19.96 -3.69
N ASP A 56 -33.08 18.84 -4.26
CA ASP A 56 -32.21 17.91 -3.54
C ASP A 56 -30.92 18.58 -3.11
N GLY A 57 -30.44 18.21 -1.93
CA GLY A 57 -29.17 18.74 -1.39
C GLY A 57 -27.97 17.97 -1.91
N TYR A 58 -26.83 18.64 -1.92
CA TYR A 58 -25.52 18.05 -2.21
C TYR A 58 -24.67 18.09 -0.94
N PHE A 59 -23.79 17.11 -0.79
CA PHE A 59 -22.78 17.16 0.26
C PHE A 59 -21.41 16.77 -0.31
N LEU A 60 -20.36 17.34 0.25
CA LEU A 60 -18.98 16.95 0.06
C LEU A 60 -18.45 16.42 1.38
N LEU A 61 -18.09 15.14 1.42
CA LEU A 61 -17.42 14.53 2.56
C LEU A 61 -15.92 14.42 2.27
N MET A 62 -15.12 15.07 3.09
CA MET A 62 -13.66 14.95 3.07
C MET A 62 -13.22 14.08 4.24
N VAL A 63 -12.50 13.01 3.94
CA VAL A 63 -11.94 12.08 4.92
C VAL A 63 -10.42 12.22 4.85
N SER A 64 -9.80 12.60 5.95
CA SER A 64 -8.35 12.73 6.07
C SER A 64 -7.86 11.69 7.07
N PRO A 65 -7.31 10.55 6.59
CA PRO A 65 -6.75 9.56 7.50
C PRO A 65 -5.48 10.10 8.17
N LYS A 66 -5.16 9.57 9.34
CA LYS A 66 -3.89 9.79 10.03
C LYS A 66 -2.74 9.39 9.10
N THR A 67 -1.71 10.22 9.03
CA THR A 67 -0.53 9.99 8.18
C THR A 67 0.68 9.48 8.95
N GLU A 68 0.70 9.70 10.27
CA GLU A 68 1.79 9.27 11.13
C GLU A 68 1.26 8.23 12.13
N PHE A 69 1.87 7.05 12.12
CA PHE A 69 1.52 5.94 13.01
C PHE A 69 2.72 5.61 13.90
N THR A 70 2.48 5.35 15.17
CA THR A 70 3.50 4.77 16.03
C THR A 70 3.72 3.28 15.65
N PRO A 71 4.89 2.70 15.94
CA PRO A 71 5.15 1.29 15.65
C PRO A 71 4.08 0.35 16.25
N GLU A 72 3.51 0.69 17.39
CA GLU A 72 2.51 -0.07 18.14
C GLU A 72 1.13 -0.03 17.48
N GLU A 73 0.84 1.03 16.71
CA GLU A 73 -0.43 1.18 15.97
C GLU A 73 -0.43 0.42 14.63
N ILE A 74 0.73 -0.05 14.19
CA ILE A 74 0.85 -0.77 12.94
C ILE A 74 0.62 -2.25 13.21
N LEU A 75 -0.54 -2.73 12.80
CA LEU A 75 -0.86 -4.15 12.87
C LEU A 75 0.10 -4.98 12.00
N PRO A 76 0.61 -6.09 12.50
CA PRO A 76 1.39 -7.03 11.71
C PRO A 76 0.55 -7.60 10.56
N LYS A 77 1.20 -7.90 9.45
CA LYS A 77 0.55 -8.34 8.21
C LYS A 77 0.84 -9.80 7.92
N ASP A 78 -0.13 -10.43 7.26
CA ASP A 78 0.03 -11.73 6.62
C ASP A 78 -0.02 -11.52 5.12
N VAL A 79 1.06 -11.86 4.42
CA VAL A 79 1.23 -11.53 3.00
C VAL A 79 1.59 -12.77 2.20
N VAL A 80 0.83 -13.07 1.16
CA VAL A 80 1.19 -14.10 0.18
C VAL A 80 1.52 -13.42 -1.15
N PHE A 81 2.75 -13.56 -1.59
CA PHE A 81 3.20 -13.09 -2.90
C PHE A 81 2.98 -14.19 -3.93
N VAL A 82 2.19 -13.90 -4.96
CA VAL A 82 1.90 -14.82 -6.04
C VAL A 82 2.59 -14.35 -7.31
N VAL A 83 3.43 -15.20 -7.91
CA VAL A 83 4.29 -14.82 -9.03
C VAL A 83 4.10 -15.77 -10.20
N ASP A 84 3.77 -15.20 -11.35
CA ASP A 84 3.74 -15.93 -12.62
C ASP A 84 5.18 -16.22 -13.09
N THR A 85 5.44 -17.50 -13.35
CA THR A 85 6.69 -17.99 -13.95
C THR A 85 6.41 -18.77 -15.23
N SER A 86 5.28 -18.52 -15.90
CA SER A 86 4.91 -19.14 -17.18
C SER A 86 5.85 -18.75 -18.32
N GLY A 87 5.75 -19.44 -19.45
CA GLY A 87 6.62 -19.24 -20.61
C GLY A 87 6.59 -17.80 -21.15
N SER A 88 5.47 -17.09 -21.06
CA SER A 88 5.34 -15.70 -21.49
C SER A 88 6.14 -14.69 -20.65
N MET A 89 6.64 -15.11 -19.50
CA MET A 89 7.52 -14.30 -18.66
C MET A 89 8.98 -14.25 -19.15
N GLN A 90 9.32 -15.00 -20.21
CA GLN A 90 10.66 -14.94 -20.84
C GLN A 90 10.87 -13.64 -21.62
N ASP A 91 9.78 -13.08 -22.16
CA ASP A 91 9.83 -11.94 -23.04
C ASP A 91 10.09 -10.63 -22.28
N ASP A 92 10.81 -9.70 -22.91
CA ASP A 92 10.99 -8.30 -22.45
C ASP A 92 11.53 -8.15 -21.00
N GLY A 93 12.21 -9.17 -20.48
CA GLY A 93 12.76 -9.14 -19.13
C GLY A 93 11.69 -9.13 -18.01
N LYS A 94 10.46 -9.56 -18.30
CA LYS A 94 9.35 -9.58 -17.34
C LYS A 94 9.68 -10.36 -16.07
N LEU A 95 10.27 -11.55 -16.22
CA LEU A 95 10.65 -12.35 -15.05
C LEU A 95 11.67 -11.62 -14.17
N ALA A 96 12.68 -10.99 -14.78
CA ALA A 96 13.68 -10.23 -14.01
C ALA A 96 13.06 -9.02 -13.28
N GLN A 97 12.10 -8.35 -13.90
CA GLN A 97 11.34 -7.27 -13.25
C GLN A 97 10.52 -7.78 -12.07
N ALA A 98 9.83 -8.92 -12.23
CA ALA A 98 9.06 -9.56 -11.18
C ALA A 98 9.96 -10.00 -10.01
N GLN A 99 11.11 -10.62 -10.29
CA GLN A 99 12.10 -10.99 -9.28
C GLN A 99 12.64 -9.78 -8.50
N ASN A 100 12.94 -8.68 -9.19
CA ASN A 100 13.40 -7.45 -8.55
C ASN A 100 12.32 -6.83 -7.66
N ALA A 101 11.08 -6.73 -8.16
CA ALA A 101 9.94 -6.23 -7.41
C ALA A 101 9.67 -7.07 -6.15
N LEU A 102 9.64 -8.40 -6.30
CA LEU A 102 9.43 -9.30 -5.17
C LEU A 102 10.55 -9.25 -4.15
N THR A 103 11.82 -9.17 -4.61
CA THR A 103 12.97 -8.98 -3.74
C THR A 103 12.85 -7.69 -2.92
N PHE A 104 12.42 -6.60 -3.57
CA PHE A 104 12.15 -5.33 -2.90
C PHE A 104 11.02 -5.47 -1.85
N CYS A 105 9.92 -6.13 -2.20
CA CYS A 105 8.83 -6.37 -1.26
C CYS A 105 9.28 -7.16 -0.03
N LEU A 106 10.01 -8.27 -0.24
CA LEU A 106 10.55 -9.10 0.85
C LEU A 106 11.49 -8.32 1.79
N GLN A 107 12.28 -7.39 1.25
CA GLN A 107 13.19 -6.56 2.04
C GLN A 107 12.47 -5.50 2.89
N ASN A 108 11.25 -5.13 2.51
CA ASN A 108 10.45 -4.11 3.19
C ASN A 108 9.39 -4.69 4.14
N LEU A 109 9.35 -6.01 4.32
CA LEU A 109 8.57 -6.64 5.37
C LEU A 109 9.13 -6.28 6.74
N ARG A 110 8.26 -6.19 7.74
CA ARG A 110 8.63 -5.80 9.11
C ARG A 110 8.72 -7.02 10.01
N VAL A 111 9.51 -6.92 11.05
CA VAL A 111 9.48 -7.90 12.15
C VAL A 111 8.07 -7.93 12.73
N GLY A 112 7.52 -9.13 12.86
CA GLY A 112 6.12 -9.37 13.23
C GLY A 112 5.20 -9.68 12.05
N ASP A 113 5.56 -9.31 10.82
CA ASP A 113 4.84 -9.77 9.63
C ASP A 113 5.12 -11.26 9.37
N ARG A 114 4.20 -11.91 8.66
CA ARG A 114 4.37 -13.27 8.13
C ARG A 114 4.16 -13.26 6.63
N PHE A 115 4.86 -14.12 5.91
CA PHE A 115 4.77 -14.15 4.46
C PHE A 115 4.90 -15.55 3.88
N ASN A 116 4.42 -15.70 2.64
CA ASN A 116 4.76 -16.82 1.78
C ASN A 116 4.99 -16.32 0.34
N VAL A 117 5.70 -17.10 -0.44
CA VAL A 117 5.92 -16.85 -1.87
C VAL A 117 5.40 -18.06 -2.63
N VAL A 118 4.45 -17.83 -3.52
CA VAL A 118 3.86 -18.85 -4.39
C VAL A 118 4.21 -18.51 -5.83
N SER A 119 4.95 -19.37 -6.50
CA SER A 119 5.21 -19.29 -7.93
C SER A 119 4.37 -20.30 -8.68
N PHE A 120 3.91 -19.94 -9.87
CA PHE A 120 3.13 -20.84 -10.69
C PHE A 120 3.52 -20.79 -12.16
N SER A 121 3.43 -21.96 -12.81
CA SER A 121 3.52 -22.13 -14.26
C SER A 121 2.56 -23.24 -14.68
N THR A 122 3.01 -24.42 -15.09
CA THR A 122 2.17 -25.61 -15.29
C THR A 122 1.64 -26.19 -13.98
N GLY A 123 2.33 -25.90 -12.86
CA GLY A 123 1.94 -26.27 -11.50
C GLY A 123 2.35 -25.17 -10.53
N VAL A 124 2.08 -25.36 -9.26
CA VAL A 124 2.30 -24.39 -8.17
C VAL A 124 3.44 -24.85 -7.28
N ARG A 125 4.24 -23.89 -6.83
CA ARG A 125 5.32 -24.10 -5.86
C ARG A 125 5.33 -23.01 -4.82
N SER A 126 5.27 -23.37 -3.54
CA SER A 126 5.29 -22.44 -2.41
C SER A 126 6.64 -22.45 -1.69
N PHE A 127 7.01 -21.34 -1.09
CA PHE A 127 8.19 -21.23 -0.21
C PHE A 127 7.99 -22.05 1.06
N ARG A 128 6.78 -22.02 1.63
CA ARG A 128 6.32 -22.94 2.67
C ARG A 128 5.14 -23.74 2.15
N GLU A 129 5.13 -25.04 2.36
CA GLU A 129 4.02 -25.91 1.93
C GLU A 129 2.75 -25.64 2.74
N GLU A 130 2.92 -25.27 4.02
CA GLU A 130 1.83 -24.94 4.92
C GLU A 130 2.08 -23.60 5.63
N GLY A 131 1.03 -22.79 5.72
CA GLY A 131 1.03 -21.52 6.47
C GLY A 131 2.01 -20.47 5.94
N LEU A 132 2.39 -19.56 6.81
CA LEU A 132 3.25 -18.43 6.52
C LEU A 132 4.55 -18.48 7.33
N ALA A 133 5.65 -18.04 6.73
CA ALA A 133 6.93 -17.88 7.43
C ALA A 133 6.96 -16.55 8.19
N GLU A 134 7.46 -16.53 9.41
CA GLU A 134 7.76 -15.30 10.12
C GLU A 134 8.89 -14.53 9.44
N VAL A 135 8.78 -13.20 9.44
CA VAL A 135 9.84 -12.33 8.92
C VAL A 135 11.06 -12.41 9.85
N SER A 136 12.14 -12.96 9.31
CA SER A 136 13.47 -13.02 9.92
C SER A 136 14.52 -12.93 8.81
N ASP A 137 15.75 -12.54 9.17
CA ASP A 137 16.85 -12.46 8.20
C ASP A 137 17.05 -13.79 7.46
N THR A 138 16.94 -14.91 8.17
CA THR A 138 17.08 -16.24 7.61
C THR A 138 15.96 -16.57 6.60
N ASN A 139 14.71 -16.34 6.97
CA ASN A 139 13.56 -16.63 6.10
C ASN A 139 13.53 -15.71 4.88
N VAL A 140 13.83 -14.41 5.07
CA VAL A 140 13.92 -13.45 3.97
C VAL A 140 15.07 -13.81 3.00
N ALA A 141 16.24 -14.19 3.52
CA ALA A 141 17.36 -14.62 2.67
C ALA A 141 17.01 -15.87 1.86
N ALA A 142 16.42 -16.90 2.50
CA ALA A 142 16.01 -18.12 1.82
C ALA A 142 14.91 -17.87 0.76
N ALA A 143 13.95 -17.01 1.04
CA ALA A 143 12.93 -16.63 0.07
C ALA A 143 13.53 -15.88 -1.14
N LYS A 144 14.48 -14.98 -0.92
CA LYS A 144 15.21 -14.27 -1.99
C LYS A 144 16.01 -15.24 -2.85
N GLU A 145 16.62 -16.24 -2.25
CA GLU A 145 17.34 -17.30 -2.99
C GLU A 145 16.36 -18.09 -3.87
N MET A 146 15.19 -18.47 -3.34
CA MET A 146 14.14 -19.11 -4.14
C MET A 146 13.71 -18.22 -5.31
N VAL A 147 13.46 -16.93 -5.07
CA VAL A 147 13.07 -15.94 -6.10
C VAL A 147 14.16 -15.79 -7.18
N ALA A 148 15.41 -15.71 -6.80
CA ALA A 148 16.54 -15.63 -7.74
C ALA A 148 16.64 -16.89 -8.63
N GLY A 149 16.20 -18.04 -8.14
CA GLY A 149 16.16 -19.30 -8.87
C GLY A 149 14.97 -19.48 -9.81
N PHE A 150 14.06 -18.53 -9.92
CA PHE A 150 12.92 -18.64 -10.85
C PHE A 150 13.38 -18.66 -12.30
N SER A 151 12.73 -19.52 -13.08
CA SER A 151 12.91 -19.61 -14.53
C SER A 151 11.53 -19.65 -15.19
N ALA A 152 11.36 -18.87 -16.25
CA ALA A 152 10.10 -18.82 -16.96
C ALA A 152 9.95 -20.01 -17.89
N SER A 153 8.89 -20.80 -17.72
CA SER A 153 8.58 -21.97 -18.57
C SER A 153 7.16 -22.48 -18.32
N GLY A 154 6.64 -23.23 -19.27
CA GLY A 154 5.38 -23.98 -19.12
C GLY A 154 4.12 -23.12 -19.27
N GLY A 155 3.01 -23.64 -18.72
CA GLY A 155 1.66 -23.06 -18.78
C GLY A 155 1.37 -22.05 -17.67
N THR A 156 0.07 -21.83 -17.39
CA THR A 156 -0.38 -20.80 -16.44
C THR A 156 -1.51 -21.36 -15.57
N ALA A 157 -1.16 -22.08 -14.49
CA ALA A 157 -2.10 -22.67 -13.53
C ALA A 157 -2.59 -21.65 -12.49
N ILE A 158 -3.25 -20.57 -12.94
CA ILE A 158 -3.63 -19.44 -12.07
C ILE A 158 -4.69 -19.82 -11.03
N ASP A 159 -5.64 -20.67 -11.37
CA ASP A 159 -6.70 -21.12 -10.46
C ASP A 159 -6.11 -21.89 -9.27
N GLU A 160 -5.21 -22.83 -9.55
CA GLU A 160 -4.48 -23.58 -8.52
C GLU A 160 -3.62 -22.66 -7.65
N ALA A 161 -2.95 -21.67 -8.27
CA ALA A 161 -2.12 -20.71 -7.55
C ALA A 161 -2.94 -19.85 -6.57
N LEU A 162 -4.09 -19.34 -7.02
CA LEU A 162 -4.98 -18.54 -6.17
C LEU A 162 -5.59 -19.38 -5.05
N THR A 163 -6.07 -20.59 -5.36
CA THR A 163 -6.62 -21.51 -4.35
C THR A 163 -5.58 -21.86 -3.29
N THR A 164 -4.36 -22.21 -3.71
CA THR A 164 -3.24 -22.49 -2.81
C THR A 164 -2.93 -21.27 -1.95
N SER A 165 -2.82 -20.09 -2.55
CA SER A 165 -2.46 -18.86 -1.85
C SER A 165 -3.50 -18.46 -0.80
N LEU A 166 -4.78 -18.56 -1.12
CA LEU A 166 -5.87 -18.31 -0.16
C LEU A 166 -5.89 -19.32 0.97
N GLY A 167 -5.57 -20.58 0.66
CA GLY A 167 -5.48 -21.65 1.68
C GLY A 167 -4.33 -21.50 2.66
N LEU A 168 -3.30 -20.68 2.34
CA LEU A 168 -2.19 -20.38 3.23
C LEU A 168 -2.53 -19.28 4.26
N LEU A 169 -3.59 -18.49 4.00
CA LEU A 169 -4.03 -17.40 4.86
C LEU A 169 -5.06 -17.93 5.87
N GLU A 170 -4.69 -17.90 7.14
CA GLU A 170 -5.62 -18.19 8.23
C GLU A 170 -5.99 -16.86 8.94
N PRO A 171 -7.29 -16.54 9.05
CA PRO A 171 -7.72 -15.36 9.80
C PRO A 171 -7.17 -15.41 11.22
N THR A 172 -6.38 -14.43 11.59
CA THR A 172 -5.77 -14.33 12.92
C THR A 172 -6.13 -12.97 13.51
N GLU A 173 -6.67 -12.96 14.71
CA GLU A 173 -7.03 -11.73 15.42
C GLU A 173 -5.78 -10.83 15.62
N GLY A 174 -5.96 -9.53 15.41
CA GLY A 174 -4.88 -8.54 15.56
C GLY A 174 -3.89 -8.50 14.40
N ARG A 175 -4.20 -9.10 13.25
CA ARG A 175 -3.39 -9.07 12.03
C ARG A 175 -4.22 -8.62 10.82
N VAL A 176 -3.54 -8.10 9.81
CA VAL A 176 -4.12 -7.75 8.51
C VAL A 176 -3.64 -8.78 7.49
N GLY A 177 -4.56 -9.48 6.85
CA GLY A 177 -4.30 -10.48 5.80
C GLY A 177 -5.17 -10.28 4.59
#